data_c33cffed9fce3f016e0208bbd8eec9b8
#
_entry.id   c33cffed9fce3f016e0208bbd8eec9b8
#
_cell.length_a   1.000
_cell.length_b   1.000
_cell.length_c   1.000
_cell.angle_alpha   90.00
_cell.angle_beta   90.00
_cell.angle_gamma   90.00
#
_symmetry.space_group_name_H-M   'P 1'
#
loop_
_entity.id
_entity.type
_entity.pdbx_description
1 polymer ?
#
loop_
_entity_poly.entity_id
_entity_poly.type
_entity_poly.pdbx_seq_one_letter_code
_entity_poly.pdbx_strand_id
1 'polypeptide(L)'
;MLAESMKPLLRLSLVLALLAPIAAAAQSSDVAYCNTLFDMAVRYRGKAIMGDMQPTPPMVVAREQCKAGNTTAGIGTLDRLLRDADITPPPR
;
A
#
# COMPACT_ATOMS: atom_id res chain seq x y z
N MET A 1 -1.10 -14.31 -44.26
CA MET A 1 -2.24 -13.51 -43.81
C MET A 1 -2.45 -13.57 -42.32
N LEU A 2 -2.23 -14.69 -41.64
CA LEU A 2 -2.26 -14.78 -40.20
C LEU A 2 -1.16 -13.95 -39.50
N ALA A 3 -0.02 -13.74 -40.15
CA ALA A 3 1.08 -12.95 -39.61
C ALA A 3 0.79 -11.44 -39.55
N GLU A 4 -0.10 -10.93 -40.39
CA GLU A 4 -0.49 -9.51 -40.35
C GLU A 4 -1.45 -9.19 -39.24
N SER A 5 -2.33 -10.13 -38.83
CA SER A 5 -3.23 -9.97 -37.68
C SER A 5 -2.51 -10.01 -36.36
N MET A 6 -1.32 -10.61 -36.31
CA MET A 6 -0.54 -10.71 -35.07
C MET A 6 0.30 -9.47 -34.76
N LYS A 7 0.66 -8.67 -35.78
CA LYS A 7 1.46 -7.46 -35.59
C LYS A 7 0.83 -6.41 -34.68
N PRO A 8 -0.46 -6.08 -34.80
CA PRO A 8 -1.09 -5.13 -33.86
C PRO A 8 -1.22 -5.68 -32.46
N LEU A 9 -1.38 -7.00 -32.29
CA LEU A 9 -1.45 -7.63 -30.97
C LEU A 9 -0.09 -7.60 -30.27
N LEU A 10 1.02 -7.80 -31.00
CA LEU A 10 2.37 -7.69 -30.46
C LEU A 10 2.72 -6.25 -30.05
N ARG A 11 2.25 -5.25 -30.78
CA ARG A 11 2.42 -3.84 -30.41
C ARG A 11 1.66 -3.47 -29.16
N LEU A 12 0.44 -3.96 -29.00
CA LEU A 12 -0.37 -3.78 -27.78
C LEU A 12 0.29 -4.41 -26.55
N SER A 13 0.87 -5.61 -26.72
CA SER A 13 1.58 -6.28 -25.65
C SER A 13 2.83 -5.52 -25.20
N LEU A 14 3.55 -4.90 -26.12
CA LEU A 14 4.72 -4.06 -25.84
C LEU A 14 4.34 -2.80 -25.06
N VAL A 15 3.24 -2.14 -25.40
CA VAL A 15 2.76 -0.96 -24.68
C VAL A 15 2.35 -1.32 -23.25
N LEU A 16 1.67 -2.44 -23.06
CA LEU A 16 1.29 -2.92 -21.72
C LEU A 16 2.52 -3.26 -20.87
N ALA A 17 3.55 -3.84 -21.47
CA ALA A 17 4.79 -4.16 -20.77
C ALA A 17 5.56 -2.90 -20.32
N LEU A 18 5.49 -1.81 -21.08
CA LEU A 18 6.12 -0.54 -20.73
C LEU A 18 5.39 0.20 -19.60
N LEU A 19 4.08 0.02 -19.46
CA LEU A 19 3.29 0.63 -18.40
C LEU A 19 3.37 -0.13 -17.06
N ALA A 20 3.55 -1.46 -17.11
CA ALA A 20 3.62 -2.30 -15.92
C ALA A 20 4.72 -1.90 -14.92
N PRO A 21 5.97 -1.56 -15.31
CA PRO A 21 7.01 -1.14 -14.37
C PRO A 21 6.67 0.16 -13.62
N ILE A 22 6.01 1.10 -14.27
CA ILE A 22 5.60 2.37 -13.64
C ILE A 22 4.51 2.12 -12.59
N ALA A 23 3.52 1.29 -12.90
CA ALA A 23 2.45 0.92 -11.96
C ALA A 23 3.02 0.16 -10.76
N ALA A 24 3.94 -0.77 -10.98
CA ALA A 24 4.58 -1.53 -9.90
C ALA A 24 5.40 -0.62 -8.98
N ALA A 25 6.11 0.38 -9.51
CA ALA A 25 6.87 1.35 -8.72
C ALA A 25 5.95 2.21 -7.85
N ALA A 26 4.82 2.67 -8.37
CA ALA A 26 3.83 3.45 -7.64
C ALA A 26 3.21 2.63 -6.51
N GLN A 27 2.82 1.36 -6.76
CA GLN A 27 2.30 0.46 -5.75
C GLN A 27 3.32 0.17 -4.66
N SER A 28 4.58 -0.04 -5.03
CA SER A 28 5.67 -0.28 -4.08
C SER A 28 5.87 0.92 -3.15
N SER A 29 5.82 2.15 -3.67
CA SER A 29 5.92 3.38 -2.89
C SER A 29 4.75 3.52 -1.91
N ASP A 30 3.52 3.24 -2.34
CA ASP A 30 2.34 3.29 -1.48
C ASP A 30 2.37 2.21 -0.40
N VAL A 31 2.83 1.00 -0.74
CA VAL A 31 3.00 -0.08 0.25
C VAL A 31 4.06 0.30 1.28
N ALA A 32 5.17 0.89 0.87
CA ALA A 32 6.20 1.37 1.79
C ALA A 32 5.66 2.46 2.73
N TYR A 33 4.89 3.40 2.21
CA TYR A 33 4.24 4.43 3.02
C TYR A 33 3.24 3.81 4.01
N CYS A 34 2.44 2.84 3.58
CA CYS A 34 1.52 2.11 4.44
C CYS A 34 2.26 1.43 5.60
N ASN A 35 3.39 0.79 5.33
CA ASN A 35 4.21 0.15 6.35
C ASN A 35 4.75 1.16 7.36
N THR A 36 5.17 2.34 6.91
CA THR A 36 5.60 3.42 7.79
C THR A 36 4.48 3.86 8.71
N LEU A 37 3.27 4.07 8.19
CA LEU A 37 2.12 4.45 8.99
C LEU A 37 1.72 3.34 9.97
N PHE A 38 1.79 2.09 9.54
CA PHE A 38 1.51 0.95 10.41
C PHE A 38 2.47 0.91 11.60
N ASP A 39 3.76 1.06 11.37
CA ASP A 39 4.76 1.06 12.43
C ASP A 39 4.53 2.21 13.42
N MET A 40 4.19 3.40 12.93
CA MET A 40 3.84 4.53 13.77
C MET A 40 2.57 4.26 14.58
N ALA A 41 1.55 3.71 13.94
CA ALA A 41 0.29 3.39 14.60
C ALA A 41 0.49 2.38 15.73
N VAL A 42 1.26 1.33 15.51
CA VAL A 42 1.58 0.35 16.54
C VAL A 42 2.34 1.00 17.71
N ARG A 43 3.31 1.86 17.39
CA ARG A 43 4.13 2.52 18.42
C ARG A 43 3.32 3.43 19.33
N TYR A 44 2.40 4.19 18.78
CA TYR A 44 1.68 5.23 19.49
C TYR A 44 0.26 4.87 19.89
N ARG A 45 -0.36 3.93 19.21
CA ARG A 45 -1.76 3.53 19.41
C ARG A 45 -1.92 2.02 19.58
N GLY A 46 -0.84 1.27 19.61
CA GLY A 46 -0.88 -0.17 19.81
C GLY A 46 -1.30 -0.54 21.23
N LYS A 47 -1.52 -1.82 21.46
CA LYS A 47 -1.84 -2.39 22.76
C LYS A 47 -0.56 -2.91 23.40
N ALA A 48 -0.25 -2.47 24.61
CA ALA A 48 0.90 -2.98 25.35
C ALA A 48 0.59 -4.37 25.91
N ILE A 49 1.41 -5.36 25.53
CA ILE A 49 1.32 -6.72 26.04
C ILE A 49 2.72 -7.13 26.49
N MET A 50 2.89 -7.40 27.77
CA MET A 50 4.17 -7.82 28.36
C MET A 50 5.33 -6.86 28.04
N GLY A 51 5.05 -5.57 27.97
CA GLY A 51 6.06 -4.53 27.65
C GLY A 51 6.25 -4.23 26.17
N ASP A 52 5.70 -5.05 25.27
CA ASP A 52 5.79 -4.84 23.83
C ASP A 52 4.50 -4.24 23.30
N MET A 53 4.64 -3.32 22.33
CA MET A 53 3.49 -2.74 21.63
C MET A 53 3.02 -3.69 20.54
N GLN A 54 1.74 -4.03 20.58
CA GLN A 54 1.11 -4.92 19.61
C GLN A 54 0.09 -4.16 18.77
N PRO A 55 -0.08 -4.54 17.48
CA PRO A 55 -1.09 -3.93 16.65
C PRO A 55 -2.50 -4.26 17.14
N THR A 56 -3.40 -3.30 17.02
CA THR A 56 -4.83 -3.52 17.25
C THR A 56 -5.47 -4.13 16.00
N PRO A 57 -6.67 -4.74 16.09
CA PRO A 57 -7.32 -5.33 14.92
C PRO A 57 -7.49 -4.39 13.73
N PRO A 58 -7.90 -3.11 13.88
CA PRO A 58 -7.97 -2.19 12.73
C PRO A 58 -6.62 -1.97 12.04
N MET A 59 -5.53 -1.95 12.78
CA MET A 59 -4.18 -1.80 12.22
C MET A 59 -3.81 -3.00 11.37
N VAL A 60 -4.09 -4.21 11.86
CA VAL A 60 -3.82 -5.45 11.13
C VAL A 60 -4.62 -5.51 9.83
N VAL A 61 -5.91 -5.16 9.88
CA VAL A 61 -6.76 -5.11 8.68
C VAL A 61 -6.20 -4.12 7.67
N ALA A 62 -5.80 -2.92 8.12
CA ALA A 62 -5.23 -1.90 7.23
C ALA A 62 -3.93 -2.40 6.57
N ARG A 63 -3.06 -3.06 7.32
CA ARG A 63 -1.84 -3.63 6.76
C ARG A 63 -2.14 -4.69 5.70
N GLU A 64 -3.09 -5.57 5.96
CA GLU A 64 -3.49 -6.60 4.99
C GLU A 64 -4.11 -5.99 3.73
N GLN A 65 -4.89 -4.92 3.86
CA GLN A 65 -5.40 -4.17 2.72
C GLN A 65 -4.26 -3.64 1.85
N CYS A 66 -3.23 -3.05 2.46
CA CYS A 66 -2.08 -2.56 1.74
C CYS A 66 -1.33 -3.68 1.02
N LYS A 67 -1.13 -4.82 1.66
CA LYS A 67 -0.48 -5.99 1.06
C LYS A 67 -1.26 -6.53 -0.14
N ALA A 68 -2.58 -6.46 -0.08
CA ALA A 68 -3.46 -6.92 -1.16
C ALA A 68 -3.56 -5.91 -2.32
N GLY A 69 -2.87 -4.77 -2.24
CA GLY A 69 -2.90 -3.73 -3.27
C GLY A 69 -3.92 -2.63 -3.03
N ASN A 70 -4.74 -2.74 -1.98
CA ASN A 70 -5.72 -1.71 -1.63
C ASN A 70 -5.10 -0.69 -0.66
N THR A 71 -4.08 0.01 -1.15
CA THR A 71 -3.30 0.95 -0.34
C THR A 71 -4.11 2.18 0.07
N THR A 72 -5.04 2.62 -0.76
CA THR A 72 -5.91 3.76 -0.44
C THR A 72 -6.71 3.49 0.84
N ALA A 73 -7.31 2.32 0.97
CA ALA A 73 -8.08 1.95 2.15
C ALA A 73 -7.19 1.77 3.38
N GLY A 74 -6.08 1.06 3.23
CA GLY A 74 -5.14 0.81 4.33
C GLY A 74 -4.50 2.09 4.86
N ILE A 75 -3.99 2.93 3.98
CA ILE A 75 -3.40 4.23 4.33
C ILE A 75 -4.44 5.13 4.98
N GLY A 76 -5.66 5.20 4.43
CA GLY A 76 -6.72 6.01 4.99
C GLY A 76 -7.09 5.64 6.42
N THR A 77 -7.15 4.35 6.73
CA THR A 77 -7.42 3.86 8.08
C THR A 77 -6.29 4.23 9.04
N LEU A 78 -5.04 3.99 8.65
CA LEU A 78 -3.87 4.28 9.51
C LEU A 78 -3.69 5.79 9.72
N ASP A 79 -3.87 6.59 8.67
CA ASP A 79 -3.84 8.05 8.76
C ASP A 79 -4.86 8.57 9.79
N ARG A 80 -6.08 8.07 9.74
CA ARG A 80 -7.13 8.44 10.67
C ARG A 80 -6.77 8.07 12.11
N LEU A 81 -6.25 6.86 12.33
CA LEU A 81 -5.84 6.42 13.66
C LEU A 81 -4.77 7.33 14.24
N LEU A 82 -3.81 7.77 13.43
CA LEU A 82 -2.76 8.69 13.88
C LEU A 82 -3.33 10.07 14.19
N ARG A 83 -4.17 10.62 13.33
CA ARG A 83 -4.78 11.93 13.52
C ARG A 83 -5.71 11.98 14.72
N ASP A 84 -6.43 10.90 14.98
CA ASP A 84 -7.27 10.78 16.18
C ASP A 84 -6.45 10.83 17.48
N ALA A 85 -5.17 10.54 17.41
CA ALA A 85 -4.23 10.66 18.52
C ALA A 85 -3.42 11.96 18.49
N ASP A 86 -3.79 12.93 17.67
CA ASP A 86 -3.07 14.18 17.44
C ASP A 86 -1.65 13.98 16.90
N ILE A 87 -1.44 12.90 16.14
CA ILE A 87 -0.16 12.60 15.50
C ILE A 87 -0.29 12.91 14.02
N THR A 88 0.57 13.81 13.52
CA THR A 88 0.61 14.14 12.11
C THR A 88 1.38 13.06 11.34
N PRO A 89 0.75 12.39 10.36
CA PRO A 89 1.46 11.43 9.52
C PRO A 89 2.58 12.11 8.73
N PRO A 90 3.68 11.39 8.43
CA PRO A 90 4.75 11.94 7.61
C PRO A 90 4.27 12.21 6.19
N PRO A 91 4.87 13.17 5.47
CA PRO A 91 4.56 13.39 4.06
C PRO A 91 4.96 12.19 3.21
N ARG A 92 4.28 12.00 2.10
CA ARG A 92 4.62 10.97 1.12
C ARG A 92 5.86 11.32 0.34
#